data_e065264f00d83fe5d7fb2ed70af2a333
#
_entry.id   e065264f00d83fe5d7fb2ed70af2a333
#
_cell.length_a   1.000
_cell.length_b   1.000
_cell.length_c   1.000
_cell.angle_alpha   90.00
_cell.angle_beta   90.00
_cell.angle_gamma   90.00
#
_symmetry.space_group_name_H-M   'P 1'
#
loop_
_entity.id
_entity.type
_entity.pdbx_description
1 polymer ?
#
loop_
_entity_poly.entity_id
_entity_poly.type
_entity_poly.pdbx_seq_one_letter_code
_entity_poly.pdbx_strand_id
1 'polypeptide(L)'
;AIGSKALTVWLSDGSNFPGQQNFTRAFERYLHSMGEIYKTLPDDWRLFSEHKMYEPAFYSTVVQDWGTNYLIASTLGPKAQCLVDLGHHAPNTNIEMIVARLIQFGKLGGFHFNDSKYGDDDLDAGSIDPYRLFLVFNELVDADYRGVKDFHPEHMIDQSHNVTDPIESLISSANEIRRAYAQALLVDREALETYQQENDALMASDTLKRAYRTDVEPILAEARRRTGGAIEPIAAYRASGYREKVAKERPESKSDGGAFN
;
A
#
# COMPACT_ATOMS: atom_id res chain seq x y z
N ALA A 1 18.54 -11.22 9.84
CA ALA A 1 17.99 -11.64 11.14
C ALA A 1 16.45 -11.68 11.12
N ILE A 2 15.79 -10.76 10.40
CA ILE A 2 14.32 -10.71 10.29
C ILE A 2 13.76 -11.48 9.08
N GLY A 3 14.61 -12.06 8.24
CA GLY A 3 14.19 -12.84 7.07
C GLY A 3 13.72 -12.05 5.86
N SER A 4 13.75 -10.71 5.89
CA SER A 4 13.39 -9.89 4.75
C SER A 4 14.37 -10.09 3.59
N LYS A 5 13.84 -10.11 2.37
CA LYS A 5 14.58 -10.12 1.11
C LYS A 5 14.17 -8.97 0.20
N ALA A 6 13.62 -7.93 0.77
CA ALA A 6 13.30 -6.69 0.07
C ALA A 6 13.80 -5.49 0.87
N LEU A 7 14.24 -4.46 0.16
CA LEU A 7 14.64 -3.17 0.69
C LEU A 7 13.82 -2.10 -0.01
N THR A 8 13.10 -1.29 0.77
CA THR A 8 12.39 -0.11 0.27
C THR A 8 13.25 1.12 0.45
N VAL A 9 13.28 1.97 -0.56
CA VAL A 9 13.92 3.29 -0.53
C VAL A 9 12.89 4.34 -0.88
N TRP A 10 12.64 5.22 0.06
CA TRP A 10 11.89 6.44 -0.08
C TRP A 10 12.82 7.64 0.17
N LEU A 11 12.63 8.73 -0.58
CA LEU A 11 13.44 9.93 -0.47
C LEU A 11 12.55 11.16 -0.31
N SER A 12 12.72 11.86 0.81
CA SER A 12 11.98 13.10 1.11
C SER A 12 12.56 14.36 0.46
N ASP A 13 13.71 14.27 -0.22
CA ASP A 13 14.34 15.43 -0.86
C ASP A 13 13.54 15.91 -2.09
N GLY A 14 13.56 17.21 -2.34
CA GLY A 14 12.84 17.79 -3.45
C GLY A 14 12.90 19.31 -3.51
N SER A 15 12.10 19.90 -4.40
CA SER A 15 12.00 21.36 -4.56
C SER A 15 10.81 21.76 -5.44
N ASN A 16 10.40 23.03 -5.38
CA ASN A 16 9.24 23.54 -6.09
C ASN A 16 9.57 24.16 -7.46
N PHE A 17 10.81 24.63 -7.68
CA PHE A 17 11.17 25.30 -8.92
C PHE A 17 12.67 25.19 -9.22
N PRO A 18 13.08 25.37 -10.50
CA PRO A 18 14.48 25.16 -10.91
C PRO A 18 15.52 26.05 -10.23
N GLY A 19 15.11 27.18 -9.66
CA GLY A 19 15.99 28.05 -8.89
C GLY A 19 16.39 27.50 -7.52
N GLN A 20 15.59 26.58 -6.96
CA GLN A 20 15.92 25.87 -5.72
C GLN A 20 16.85 24.68 -5.99
N GLN A 21 16.59 23.94 -7.04
CA GLN A 21 17.34 22.73 -7.38
C GLN A 21 17.37 22.51 -8.91
N ASN A 22 18.46 21.94 -9.40
CA ASN A 22 18.49 21.43 -10.75
C ASN A 22 17.81 20.05 -10.78
N PHE A 23 16.62 19.98 -11.34
CA PHE A 23 15.77 18.77 -11.34
C PHE A 23 16.45 17.58 -12.02
N THR A 24 17.13 17.79 -13.13
CA THR A 24 17.88 16.74 -13.83
C THR A 24 18.96 16.14 -12.94
N ARG A 25 19.79 17.01 -12.34
CA ARG A 25 20.89 16.54 -11.47
C ARG A 25 20.37 15.87 -10.20
N ALA A 26 19.24 16.32 -9.65
CA ALA A 26 18.62 15.69 -8.50
C ALA A 26 18.22 14.24 -8.83
N PHE A 27 17.54 14.04 -9.95
CA PHE A 27 17.13 12.73 -10.42
C PHE A 27 18.34 11.83 -10.78
N GLU A 28 19.35 12.36 -11.46
CA GLU A 28 20.59 11.63 -11.78
C GLU A 28 21.30 11.13 -10.51
N ARG A 29 21.37 11.95 -9.46
CA ARG A 29 21.97 11.56 -8.17
C ARG A 29 21.16 10.46 -7.50
N TYR A 30 19.84 10.59 -7.49
CA TYR A 30 18.96 9.55 -6.95
C TYR A 30 19.16 8.23 -7.69
N LEU A 31 19.09 8.26 -9.02
CA LEU A 31 19.24 7.07 -9.85
C LEU A 31 20.64 6.43 -9.70
N HIS A 32 21.68 7.25 -9.57
CA HIS A 32 23.03 6.76 -9.29
C HIS A 32 23.10 6.05 -7.93
N SER A 33 22.59 6.66 -6.87
CA SER A 33 22.59 6.06 -5.53
C SER A 33 21.78 4.76 -5.49
N MET A 34 20.61 4.73 -6.12
CA MET A 34 19.80 3.52 -6.26
C MET A 34 20.54 2.43 -7.04
N GLY A 35 21.31 2.81 -8.07
CA GLY A 35 22.15 1.90 -8.84
C GLY A 35 23.27 1.27 -8.00
N GLU A 36 23.89 2.02 -7.09
CA GLU A 36 24.91 1.46 -6.18
C GLU A 36 24.27 0.50 -5.16
N ILE A 37 23.11 0.83 -4.61
CA ILE A 37 22.35 -0.09 -3.75
C ILE A 37 21.99 -1.36 -4.53
N TYR A 38 21.44 -1.22 -5.74
CA TYR A 38 21.03 -2.34 -6.59
C TYR A 38 22.17 -3.34 -6.87
N LYS A 39 23.38 -2.84 -7.14
CA LYS A 39 24.58 -3.66 -7.40
C LYS A 39 25.02 -4.45 -6.17
N THR A 40 24.81 -3.89 -4.97
CA THR A 40 25.27 -4.51 -3.72
C THR A 40 24.28 -5.52 -3.14
N LEU A 41 23.02 -5.46 -3.56
CA LEU A 41 21.99 -6.39 -3.09
C LEU A 41 22.22 -7.80 -3.66
N PRO A 42 22.06 -8.86 -2.85
CA PRO A 42 22.06 -10.24 -3.33
C PRO A 42 21.06 -10.46 -4.48
N ASP A 43 21.31 -11.45 -5.33
CA ASP A 43 20.48 -11.68 -6.51
C ASP A 43 19.04 -12.11 -6.19
N ASP A 44 18.83 -12.71 -5.03
CA ASP A 44 17.52 -13.12 -4.53
C ASP A 44 16.80 -12.04 -3.71
N TRP A 45 17.34 -10.80 -3.70
CA TRP A 45 16.74 -9.65 -3.04
C TRP A 45 16.06 -8.74 -4.08
N ARG A 46 15.02 -8.04 -3.62
CA ARG A 46 14.31 -7.01 -4.40
C ARG A 46 14.62 -5.62 -3.84
N LEU A 47 14.67 -4.65 -4.73
CA LEU A 47 14.80 -3.22 -4.39
C LEU A 47 13.50 -2.52 -4.75
N PHE A 48 12.83 -1.95 -3.78
CA PHE A 48 11.63 -1.16 -4.02
C PHE A 48 11.97 0.32 -3.99
N SER A 49 11.53 1.04 -5.00
CA SER A 49 11.50 2.48 -5.03
C SER A 49 10.09 2.95 -4.72
N GLU A 50 9.96 3.91 -3.84
CA GLU A 50 8.68 4.49 -3.44
C GLU A 50 8.59 5.94 -3.87
N HIS A 51 7.47 6.33 -4.46
CA HIS A 51 7.19 7.70 -4.83
C HIS A 51 6.28 8.39 -3.82
N LYS A 52 6.39 9.70 -3.76
CA LYS A 52 5.50 10.56 -2.99
C LYS A 52 5.42 11.92 -3.67
N MET A 53 4.23 12.47 -3.84
CA MET A 53 4.07 13.67 -4.65
C MET A 53 4.72 14.92 -4.05
N TYR A 54 4.74 15.07 -2.73
CA TYR A 54 5.35 16.21 -2.02
C TYR A 54 5.71 15.87 -0.58
N GLU A 55 6.67 16.59 0.01
CA GLU A 55 7.19 16.40 1.37
C GLU A 55 8.12 17.55 1.78
N PRO A 56 8.36 17.72 3.08
CA PRO A 56 7.40 17.80 4.19
C PRO A 56 6.79 19.20 4.27
N ALA A 57 7.41 20.20 3.68
CA ALA A 57 6.92 21.59 3.60
C ALA A 57 6.24 21.87 2.25
N PHE A 58 5.57 20.87 1.70
CA PHE A 58 4.82 20.93 0.45
C PHE A 58 5.64 21.34 -0.77
N TYR A 59 6.82 20.78 -0.89
CA TYR A 59 7.60 20.80 -2.13
C TYR A 59 7.49 19.45 -2.86
N SER A 60 7.62 19.49 -4.18
CA SER A 60 7.64 18.27 -5.01
C SER A 60 8.88 17.45 -4.68
N THR A 61 8.71 16.15 -4.41
CA THR A 61 9.84 15.24 -4.21
C THR A 61 10.54 14.91 -5.53
N VAL A 62 11.75 14.36 -5.45
CA VAL A 62 12.50 13.93 -6.63
C VAL A 62 11.78 12.80 -7.38
N VAL A 63 11.08 11.92 -6.65
CA VAL A 63 10.26 10.83 -7.21
C VAL A 63 8.79 11.14 -6.91
N GLN A 64 8.19 12.04 -7.67
CA GLN A 64 6.91 12.63 -7.34
C GLN A 64 5.68 11.81 -7.77
N ASP A 65 5.86 10.82 -8.65
CA ASP A 65 4.75 10.04 -9.19
C ASP A 65 5.16 8.62 -9.57
N TRP A 66 4.14 7.79 -9.79
CA TRP A 66 4.33 6.39 -10.17
C TRP A 66 5.05 6.19 -11.51
N GLY A 67 4.92 7.12 -12.46
CA GLY A 67 5.59 7.06 -13.76
C GLY A 67 7.10 7.27 -13.63
N THR A 68 7.51 8.23 -12.82
CA THR A 68 8.92 8.45 -12.44
C THR A 68 9.46 7.24 -11.69
N ASN A 69 8.68 6.68 -10.76
CA ASN A 69 9.04 5.47 -10.02
C ASN A 69 9.21 4.25 -10.95
N TYR A 70 8.28 4.07 -11.90
CA TYR A 70 8.37 3.02 -12.92
C TYR A 70 9.61 3.19 -13.81
N LEU A 71 9.96 4.42 -14.19
CA LEU A 71 11.17 4.72 -14.96
C LEU A 71 12.44 4.28 -14.20
N ILE A 72 12.52 4.58 -12.89
CA ILE A 72 13.61 4.15 -12.03
C ILE A 72 13.71 2.62 -11.99
N ALA A 73 12.62 1.94 -11.66
CA ALA A 73 12.59 0.48 -11.57
C ALA A 73 12.94 -0.21 -12.90
N SER A 74 12.53 0.39 -14.03
CA SER A 74 12.82 -0.13 -15.35
C SER A 74 14.29 0.10 -15.77
N THR A 75 14.86 1.23 -15.38
CA THR A 75 16.25 1.57 -15.68
C THR A 75 17.23 0.72 -14.87
N LEU A 76 16.92 0.43 -13.61
CA LEU A 76 17.79 -0.33 -12.72
C LEU A 76 17.84 -1.82 -13.08
N GLY A 77 16.72 -2.43 -13.49
CA GLY A 77 16.70 -3.83 -13.91
C GLY A 77 15.67 -4.70 -13.19
N PRO A 78 15.78 -6.05 -13.31
CA PRO A 78 14.71 -6.97 -12.90
C PRO A 78 14.47 -7.03 -11.37
N LYS A 79 15.48 -6.85 -10.54
CA LYS A 79 15.32 -6.82 -9.06
C LYS A 79 14.64 -5.56 -8.55
N ALA A 80 14.58 -4.48 -9.37
CA ALA A 80 13.97 -3.22 -8.98
C ALA A 80 12.48 -3.19 -9.36
N GLN A 81 11.64 -2.83 -8.40
CA GLN A 81 10.19 -2.76 -8.53
C GLN A 81 9.66 -1.51 -7.82
N CYS A 82 8.41 -1.16 -8.11
CA CYS A 82 7.72 -0.03 -7.49
C CYS A 82 6.99 -0.48 -6.23
N LEU A 83 7.13 0.26 -5.17
CA LEU A 83 6.22 0.20 -4.03
C LEU A 83 5.13 1.24 -4.26
N VAL A 84 3.89 0.84 -4.02
CA VAL A 84 2.70 1.69 -4.13
C VAL A 84 2.18 1.99 -2.72
N ASP A 85 2.39 3.22 -2.26
CA ASP A 85 1.73 3.75 -1.09
C ASP A 85 0.40 4.40 -1.52
N LEU A 86 -0.71 4.03 -0.86
CA LEU A 86 -2.04 4.49 -1.27
C LEU A 86 -2.29 5.97 -0.99
N GLY A 87 -1.60 6.54 -0.01
CA GLY A 87 -1.67 7.96 0.35
C GLY A 87 -0.74 8.88 -0.46
N HIS A 88 0.22 8.32 -1.19
CA HIS A 88 1.25 9.08 -1.89
C HIS A 88 0.84 9.57 -3.29
N HIS A 89 -0.44 9.56 -3.59
CA HIS A 89 -0.98 9.99 -4.88
C HIS A 89 -1.73 11.31 -4.76
N ALA A 90 -1.79 12.05 -5.86
CA ALA A 90 -2.67 13.21 -5.95
C ALA A 90 -4.14 12.79 -5.72
N PRO A 91 -4.97 13.64 -5.12
CA PRO A 91 -6.38 13.35 -4.93
C PRO A 91 -7.08 12.90 -6.23
N ASN A 92 -7.94 11.90 -6.12
CA ASN A 92 -8.68 11.32 -7.25
C ASN A 92 -7.82 10.59 -8.31
N THR A 93 -6.59 10.24 -8.00
CA THR A 93 -5.79 9.37 -8.87
C THR A 93 -6.42 7.97 -8.96
N ASN A 94 -6.50 7.44 -10.18
CA ASN A 94 -6.95 6.06 -10.41
C ASN A 94 -5.82 5.08 -10.05
N ILE A 95 -5.76 4.69 -8.77
CA ILE A 95 -4.67 3.84 -8.24
C ILE A 95 -4.78 2.40 -8.75
N GLU A 96 -5.98 1.85 -8.87
CA GLU A 96 -6.20 0.51 -9.41
C GLU A 96 -5.68 0.38 -10.85
N MET A 97 -5.79 1.43 -11.68
CA MET A 97 -5.18 1.43 -13.01
C MET A 97 -3.66 1.46 -12.95
N ILE A 98 -3.07 2.19 -12.01
CA ILE A 98 -1.61 2.17 -11.78
C ILE A 98 -1.16 0.77 -11.40
N VAL A 99 -1.86 0.12 -10.48
CA VAL A 99 -1.60 -1.25 -10.04
C VAL A 99 -1.64 -2.21 -11.23
N ALA A 100 -2.71 -2.15 -12.05
CA ALA A 100 -2.84 -2.95 -13.25
C ALA A 100 -1.67 -2.76 -14.22
N ARG A 101 -1.19 -1.52 -14.41
CA ARG A 101 -0.01 -1.23 -15.25
C ARG A 101 1.27 -1.81 -14.68
N LEU A 102 1.51 -1.64 -13.38
CA LEU A 102 2.70 -2.19 -12.73
C LEU A 102 2.71 -3.72 -12.76
N ILE A 103 1.56 -4.38 -12.62
CA ILE A 103 1.40 -5.82 -12.81
C ILE A 103 1.74 -6.20 -14.26
N GLN A 104 1.16 -5.53 -15.24
CA GLN A 104 1.35 -5.80 -16.67
C GLN A 104 2.83 -5.78 -17.08
N PHE A 105 3.62 -4.91 -16.48
CA PHE A 105 5.05 -4.75 -16.77
C PHE A 105 5.98 -5.46 -15.78
N GLY A 106 5.45 -6.25 -14.84
CA GLY A 106 6.23 -6.99 -13.84
C GLY A 106 7.01 -6.07 -12.89
N LYS A 107 6.45 -4.89 -12.59
CA LYS A 107 7.10 -3.87 -11.77
C LYS A 107 6.35 -3.53 -10.47
N LEU A 108 5.31 -4.25 -10.14
CA LEU A 108 4.67 -4.14 -8.82
C LEU A 108 5.47 -4.92 -7.78
N GLY A 109 6.10 -4.23 -6.84
CA GLY A 109 6.88 -4.83 -5.76
C GLY A 109 6.07 -5.05 -4.49
N GLY A 110 5.22 -4.12 -4.15
CA GLY A 110 4.42 -4.19 -2.95
C GLY A 110 3.63 -2.92 -2.68
N PHE A 111 3.02 -2.89 -1.50
CA PHE A 111 2.16 -1.81 -1.05
C PHE A 111 2.56 -1.34 0.34
N HIS A 112 2.40 -0.05 0.59
CA HIS A 112 2.08 0.52 1.87
C HIS A 112 0.58 0.81 1.91
N PHE A 113 -0.15 0.05 2.72
CA PHE A 113 -1.59 0.23 2.91
C PHE A 113 -1.85 1.26 3.99
N ASN A 114 -2.58 2.27 3.62
CA ASN A 114 -3.17 3.31 4.45
C ASN A 114 -4.43 3.83 3.75
N ASP A 115 -4.95 4.94 4.19
CA ASP A 115 -5.95 5.72 3.48
C ASP A 115 -5.61 7.21 3.56
N SER A 116 -6.17 8.00 2.67
CA SER A 116 -5.87 9.41 2.57
C SER A 116 -7.08 10.19 2.07
N LYS A 117 -7.28 11.38 2.60
CA LYS A 117 -8.33 12.28 2.18
C LYS A 117 -7.78 13.55 1.50
N TYR A 118 -6.73 14.12 2.05
CA TYR A 118 -6.17 15.38 1.56
C TYR A 118 -4.81 15.22 0.89
N GLY A 119 -4.04 14.28 1.32
CA GLY A 119 -2.69 14.02 0.87
C GLY A 119 -2.14 12.82 1.62
N ASP A 120 -0.95 12.92 2.14
CA ASP A 120 -0.32 11.87 2.95
C ASP A 120 -0.83 11.93 4.40
N ASP A 121 -2.08 11.57 4.58
CA ASP A 121 -2.74 11.63 5.88
C ASP A 121 -2.43 10.41 6.74
N ASP A 122 -1.92 9.34 6.16
CA ASP A 122 -1.59 8.05 6.79
C ASP A 122 -2.73 7.49 7.66
N LEU A 123 -3.97 7.59 7.19
CA LEU A 123 -5.13 7.10 7.92
C LEU A 123 -5.22 5.57 7.87
N ASP A 124 -6.01 4.99 8.77
CA ASP A 124 -6.25 3.55 8.78
C ASP A 124 -6.76 3.07 7.42
N ALA A 125 -6.21 1.98 6.90
CA ALA A 125 -6.57 1.44 5.60
C ALA A 125 -8.08 1.17 5.50
N GLY A 126 -8.70 1.65 4.41
CA GLY A 126 -10.14 1.50 4.17
C GLY A 126 -11.03 2.42 5.01
N SER A 127 -10.49 3.37 5.77
CA SER A 127 -11.28 4.26 6.62
C SER A 127 -11.98 5.40 5.86
N ILE A 128 -11.47 5.77 4.70
CA ILE A 128 -11.99 6.87 3.88
C ILE A 128 -12.60 6.33 2.58
N ASP A 129 -11.87 5.47 1.86
CA ASP A 129 -12.32 4.94 0.58
C ASP A 129 -12.15 3.40 0.51
N PRO A 130 -12.99 2.65 1.25
CA PRO A 130 -12.94 1.19 1.24
C PRO A 130 -13.27 0.60 -0.15
N TYR A 131 -14.00 1.32 -1.00
CA TYR A 131 -14.27 0.85 -2.35
C TYR A 131 -13.03 0.90 -3.24
N ARG A 132 -12.20 1.95 -3.13
CA ARG A 132 -10.90 2.01 -3.80
C ARG A 132 -9.98 0.88 -3.35
N LEU A 133 -9.93 0.60 -2.05
CA LEU A 133 -9.17 -0.53 -1.52
C LEU A 133 -9.63 -1.85 -2.16
N PHE A 134 -10.95 -2.08 -2.26
CA PHE A 134 -11.51 -3.22 -2.97
C PHE A 134 -11.08 -3.26 -4.44
N LEU A 135 -11.11 -2.13 -5.16
CA LEU A 135 -10.70 -2.08 -6.58
C LEU A 135 -9.22 -2.41 -6.77
N VAL A 136 -8.35 -1.97 -5.86
CA VAL A 136 -6.93 -2.38 -5.85
C VAL A 136 -6.83 -3.91 -5.69
N PHE A 137 -7.53 -4.50 -4.72
CA PHE A 137 -7.54 -5.95 -4.54
C PHE A 137 -8.19 -6.70 -5.71
N ASN A 138 -9.14 -6.08 -6.42
CA ASN A 138 -9.68 -6.64 -7.65
C ASN A 138 -8.58 -6.88 -8.69
N GLU A 139 -7.67 -5.94 -8.89
CA GLU A 139 -6.56 -6.09 -9.84
C GLU A 139 -5.56 -7.18 -9.39
N LEU A 140 -5.31 -7.31 -8.08
CA LEU A 140 -4.43 -8.34 -7.55
C LEU A 140 -5.03 -9.74 -7.75
N VAL A 141 -6.30 -9.92 -7.42
CA VAL A 141 -7.00 -11.21 -7.60
C VAL A 141 -7.18 -11.54 -9.09
N ASP A 142 -7.39 -10.54 -9.94
CA ASP A 142 -7.44 -10.74 -11.39
C ASP A 142 -6.09 -11.22 -11.95
N ALA A 143 -4.98 -10.67 -11.44
CA ALA A 143 -3.65 -11.12 -11.82
C ALA A 143 -3.41 -12.60 -11.45
N ASP A 144 -3.83 -13.01 -10.25
CA ASP A 144 -3.77 -14.42 -9.82
C ASP A 144 -4.67 -15.30 -10.70
N TYR A 145 -5.89 -14.87 -10.98
CA TYR A 145 -6.84 -15.58 -11.85
C TYR A 145 -6.30 -15.80 -13.26
N ARG A 146 -5.64 -14.78 -13.83
CA ARG A 146 -4.98 -14.87 -15.14
C ARG A 146 -3.67 -15.64 -15.12
N GLY A 147 -3.17 -16.04 -13.96
CA GLY A 147 -1.93 -16.79 -13.81
C GLY A 147 -0.68 -15.97 -14.16
N VAL A 148 -0.64 -14.69 -13.77
CA VAL A 148 0.54 -13.85 -13.97
C VAL A 148 1.72 -14.46 -13.23
N LYS A 149 2.82 -14.72 -13.96
CA LYS A 149 4.01 -15.39 -13.41
C LYS A 149 4.81 -14.44 -12.53
N ASP A 150 5.47 -15.03 -11.54
CA ASP A 150 6.37 -14.31 -10.62
C ASP A 150 5.70 -13.12 -9.92
N PHE A 151 4.38 -13.23 -9.68
CA PHE A 151 3.55 -12.20 -9.08
C PHE A 151 3.41 -12.43 -7.57
N HIS A 152 4.26 -11.78 -6.80
CA HIS A 152 4.32 -11.88 -5.33
C HIS A 152 4.55 -10.51 -4.71
N PRO A 153 3.55 -9.60 -4.77
CA PRO A 153 3.68 -8.27 -4.16
C PRO A 153 3.70 -8.39 -2.63
N GLU A 154 4.54 -7.57 -1.98
CA GLU A 154 4.58 -7.48 -0.52
C GLU A 154 3.45 -6.58 -0.01
N HIS A 155 2.89 -6.94 1.14
CA HIS A 155 1.80 -6.19 1.77
C HIS A 155 2.27 -5.65 3.12
N MET A 156 2.39 -4.35 3.24
CA MET A 156 2.80 -3.65 4.45
C MET A 156 1.75 -2.61 4.82
N ILE A 157 1.65 -2.26 6.09
CA ILE A 157 0.80 -1.18 6.58
C ILE A 157 1.74 -0.04 7.00
N ASP A 158 1.52 1.14 6.44
CA ASP A 158 2.20 2.37 6.80
C ASP A 158 1.17 3.44 7.11
N GLN A 159 0.92 3.69 8.40
CA GLN A 159 -0.14 4.58 8.86
C GLN A 159 0.24 5.28 10.17
N SER A 160 -0.34 6.46 10.42
CA SER A 160 -0.13 7.21 11.65
C SER A 160 -1.14 6.84 12.75
N HIS A 161 -0.85 7.22 14.01
CA HIS A 161 -1.61 6.81 15.19
C HIS A 161 -1.82 7.97 16.17
N ASN A 162 -2.23 9.13 15.65
CA ASN A 162 -2.30 10.34 16.47
C ASN A 162 -3.41 10.32 17.54
N VAL A 163 -4.54 9.65 17.25
CA VAL A 163 -5.73 9.69 18.10
C VAL A 163 -6.26 8.31 18.49
N THR A 164 -5.63 7.24 18.02
CA THR A 164 -6.04 5.86 18.24
C THR A 164 -4.95 5.05 18.93
N ASP A 165 -5.31 3.92 19.54
CA ASP A 165 -4.31 2.94 19.95
C ASP A 165 -3.63 2.35 18.71
N PRO A 166 -2.28 2.40 18.59
CA PRO A 166 -1.58 1.96 17.38
C PRO A 166 -1.81 0.49 17.04
N ILE A 167 -1.97 -0.37 18.03
CA ILE A 167 -2.22 -1.80 17.79
C ILE A 167 -3.66 -2.04 17.35
N GLU A 168 -4.62 -1.34 17.94
CA GLU A 168 -6.02 -1.40 17.49
C GLU A 168 -6.17 -0.89 16.05
N SER A 169 -5.51 0.20 15.71
CA SER A 169 -5.47 0.73 14.34
C SER A 169 -4.89 -0.28 13.35
N LEU A 170 -3.76 -0.93 13.68
CA LEU A 170 -3.19 -1.98 12.84
C LEU A 170 -4.12 -3.19 12.69
N ILE A 171 -4.81 -3.59 13.75
CA ILE A 171 -5.81 -4.67 13.69
C ILE A 171 -6.98 -4.26 12.79
N SER A 172 -7.47 -3.03 12.90
CA SER A 172 -8.54 -2.47 12.08
C SER A 172 -8.15 -2.50 10.61
N SER A 173 -7.00 -1.93 10.26
CA SER A 173 -6.47 -1.91 8.90
C SER A 173 -6.27 -3.31 8.32
N ALA A 174 -5.71 -4.23 9.09
CA ALA A 174 -5.56 -5.61 8.67
C ALA A 174 -6.90 -6.32 8.41
N ASN A 175 -7.96 -5.96 9.16
CA ASN A 175 -9.30 -6.48 8.91
C ASN A 175 -9.89 -5.92 7.60
N GLU A 176 -9.76 -4.62 7.34
CA GLU A 176 -10.27 -4.01 6.11
C GLU A 176 -9.51 -4.49 4.87
N ILE A 177 -8.20 -4.67 4.94
CA ILE A 177 -7.39 -5.28 3.89
C ILE A 177 -7.89 -6.70 3.57
N ARG A 178 -8.13 -7.53 4.58
CA ARG A 178 -8.66 -8.88 4.40
C ARG A 178 -10.09 -8.89 3.87
N ARG A 179 -10.91 -7.93 4.29
CA ARG A 179 -12.28 -7.74 3.79
C ARG A 179 -12.25 -7.44 2.30
N ALA A 180 -11.47 -6.46 1.87
CA ALA A 180 -11.32 -6.09 0.48
C ALA A 180 -10.83 -7.26 -0.40
N TYR A 181 -9.85 -8.02 0.11
CA TYR A 181 -9.36 -9.23 -0.56
C TYR A 181 -10.45 -10.31 -0.67
N ALA A 182 -11.17 -10.60 0.41
CA ALA A 182 -12.25 -11.60 0.40
C ALA A 182 -13.38 -11.20 -0.57
N GLN A 183 -13.75 -9.93 -0.60
CA GLN A 183 -14.74 -9.41 -1.55
C GLN A 183 -14.24 -9.53 -3.00
N ALA A 184 -12.97 -9.24 -3.26
CA ALA A 184 -12.38 -9.36 -4.59
C ALA A 184 -12.36 -10.81 -5.11
N LEU A 185 -12.21 -11.80 -4.21
CA LEU A 185 -12.31 -13.22 -4.55
C LEU A 185 -13.74 -13.64 -4.97
N LEU A 186 -14.76 -12.86 -4.60
CA LEU A 186 -16.17 -13.14 -4.95
C LEU A 186 -16.61 -12.51 -6.28
N VAL A 187 -15.73 -11.77 -6.96
CA VAL A 187 -16.06 -11.19 -8.27
C VAL A 187 -16.26 -12.30 -9.30
N ASP A 188 -17.41 -12.28 -9.95
CA ASP A 188 -17.69 -13.15 -11.11
C ASP A 188 -16.84 -12.69 -12.30
N ARG A 189 -15.67 -13.31 -12.47
CA ARG A 189 -14.68 -12.94 -13.49
C ARG A 189 -15.17 -13.18 -14.90
N GLU A 190 -15.92 -14.25 -15.14
CA GLU A 190 -16.45 -14.58 -16.46
C GLU A 190 -17.52 -13.57 -16.89
N ALA A 191 -18.44 -13.24 -15.99
CA ALA A 191 -19.43 -12.21 -16.24
C ALA A 191 -18.81 -10.83 -16.44
N LEU A 192 -17.82 -10.46 -15.60
CA LEU A 192 -17.11 -9.19 -15.72
C LEU A 192 -16.41 -9.06 -17.07
N GLU A 193 -15.67 -10.08 -17.50
CA GLU A 193 -14.97 -10.10 -18.77
C GLU A 193 -15.97 -10.01 -19.95
N THR A 194 -17.07 -10.75 -19.90
CA THR A 194 -18.12 -10.71 -20.93
C THR A 194 -18.67 -9.29 -21.09
N TYR A 195 -19.08 -8.65 -20.00
CA TYR A 195 -19.63 -7.29 -20.07
C TYR A 195 -18.60 -6.26 -20.53
N GLN A 196 -17.33 -6.42 -20.14
CA GLN A 196 -16.24 -5.57 -20.63
C GLN A 196 -16.03 -5.72 -22.15
N GLN A 197 -16.06 -6.93 -22.69
CA GLN A 197 -15.94 -7.20 -24.14
C GLN A 197 -17.13 -6.65 -24.93
N GLU A 198 -18.34 -6.71 -24.36
CA GLU A 198 -19.56 -6.17 -24.93
C GLU A 198 -19.70 -4.65 -24.78
N ASN A 199 -18.77 -3.99 -24.08
CA ASN A 199 -18.83 -2.58 -23.67
C ASN A 199 -20.06 -2.23 -22.82
N ASP A 200 -20.60 -3.20 -22.09
CA ASP A 200 -21.65 -2.97 -21.09
C ASP A 200 -21.04 -2.53 -19.75
N ALA A 201 -20.64 -1.27 -19.70
CA ALA A 201 -20.00 -0.69 -18.52
C ALA A 201 -20.91 -0.70 -17.27
N LEU A 202 -22.25 -0.66 -17.47
CA LEU A 202 -23.19 -0.69 -16.35
C LEU A 202 -23.19 -2.06 -15.67
N MET A 203 -23.31 -3.14 -16.46
CA MET A 203 -23.32 -4.50 -15.93
C MET A 203 -21.96 -4.93 -15.40
N ALA A 204 -20.86 -4.51 -16.05
CA ALA A 204 -19.51 -4.69 -15.52
C ALA A 204 -19.34 -4.03 -14.14
N SER A 205 -19.79 -2.77 -13.99
CA SER A 205 -19.78 -2.06 -12.71
C SER A 205 -20.68 -2.72 -11.65
N ASP A 206 -21.87 -3.21 -12.05
CA ASP A 206 -22.77 -3.91 -11.13
C ASP A 206 -22.16 -5.22 -10.61
N THR A 207 -21.46 -5.96 -11.47
CA THR A 207 -20.74 -7.19 -11.09
C THR A 207 -19.71 -6.91 -9.98
N LEU A 208 -18.90 -5.88 -10.12
CA LEU A 208 -17.97 -5.45 -9.07
C LEU A 208 -18.69 -5.03 -7.79
N LYS A 209 -19.75 -4.21 -7.92
CA LYS A 209 -20.50 -3.72 -6.76
C LYS A 209 -21.24 -4.82 -6.00
N ARG A 210 -21.67 -5.88 -6.66
CA ARG A 210 -22.29 -7.05 -5.98
C ARG A 210 -21.27 -7.73 -5.08
N ALA A 211 -20.06 -7.98 -5.57
CA ALA A 211 -18.98 -8.54 -4.78
C ALA A 211 -18.62 -7.63 -3.58
N TYR A 212 -18.40 -6.34 -3.83
CA TYR A 212 -18.10 -5.36 -2.80
C TYR A 212 -19.16 -5.26 -1.69
N ARG A 213 -20.44 -5.39 -2.03
CA ARG A 213 -21.56 -5.31 -1.06
C ARG A 213 -21.83 -6.59 -0.32
N THR A 214 -21.15 -7.69 -0.67
CA THR A 214 -21.32 -8.96 0.02
C THR A 214 -20.71 -8.89 1.41
N ASP A 215 -21.48 -9.27 2.42
CA ASP A 215 -20.96 -9.42 3.77
C ASP A 215 -20.04 -10.66 3.83
N VAL A 216 -18.76 -10.41 3.98
CA VAL A 216 -17.72 -11.44 4.07
C VAL A 216 -17.28 -11.72 5.51
N GLU A 217 -17.85 -11.03 6.50
CA GLU A 217 -17.46 -11.23 7.90
C GLU A 217 -17.57 -12.69 8.37
N PRO A 218 -18.62 -13.46 8.02
CA PRO A 218 -18.67 -14.88 8.36
C PRO A 218 -17.49 -15.68 7.80
N ILE A 219 -17.02 -15.36 6.59
CA ILE A 219 -15.86 -16.01 5.96
C ILE A 219 -14.58 -15.66 6.73
N LEU A 220 -14.41 -14.38 7.04
CA LEU A 220 -13.25 -13.89 7.79
C LEU A 220 -13.19 -14.46 9.21
N ALA A 221 -14.32 -14.54 9.90
CA ALA A 221 -14.42 -15.15 11.23
C ALA A 221 -14.02 -16.64 11.18
N GLU A 222 -14.49 -17.37 10.17
CA GLU A 222 -14.13 -18.78 10.00
C GLU A 222 -12.65 -18.95 9.63
N ALA A 223 -12.09 -18.08 8.80
CA ALA A 223 -10.66 -18.08 8.48
C ALA A 223 -9.80 -17.84 9.73
N ARG A 224 -10.17 -16.86 10.56
CA ARG A 224 -9.51 -16.61 11.86
C ARG A 224 -9.59 -17.84 12.77
N ARG A 225 -10.77 -18.44 12.89
CA ARG A 225 -10.97 -19.66 13.70
C ARG A 225 -10.06 -20.80 13.25
N ARG A 226 -9.92 -21.04 11.94
CA ARG A 226 -9.05 -22.10 11.39
C ARG A 226 -7.56 -21.84 11.62
N THR A 227 -7.15 -20.61 11.67
CA THR A 227 -5.75 -20.23 11.90
C THR A 227 -5.41 -19.99 13.37
N GLY A 228 -6.35 -20.22 14.29
CA GLY A 228 -6.16 -20.00 15.71
C GLY A 228 -6.19 -18.54 16.14
N GLY A 229 -6.71 -17.66 15.28
CA GLY A 229 -6.88 -16.25 15.57
C GLY A 229 -8.18 -15.95 16.32
N ALA A 230 -8.27 -14.77 16.92
CA ALA A 230 -9.47 -14.30 17.57
C ALA A 230 -10.57 -13.98 16.55
N ILE A 231 -11.81 -14.42 16.79
CA ILE A 231 -12.97 -14.14 15.95
C ILE A 231 -13.26 -12.63 15.92
N GLU A 232 -13.21 -11.99 17.09
CA GLU A 232 -13.36 -10.55 17.27
C GLU A 232 -12.00 -9.95 17.71
N PRO A 233 -11.10 -9.59 16.78
CA PRO A 233 -9.70 -9.31 17.12
C PRO A 233 -9.51 -8.08 18.01
N ILE A 234 -10.26 -6.99 17.78
CA ILE A 234 -10.18 -5.77 18.61
C ILE A 234 -10.69 -6.05 20.01
N ALA A 235 -11.83 -6.74 20.15
CA ALA A 235 -12.37 -7.08 21.44
C ALA A 235 -11.42 -8.00 22.22
N ALA A 236 -10.81 -8.97 21.55
CA ALA A 236 -9.81 -9.86 22.15
C ALA A 236 -8.55 -9.09 22.60
N TYR A 237 -8.07 -8.16 21.80
CA TYR A 237 -6.94 -7.30 22.17
C TYR A 237 -7.24 -6.48 23.42
N ARG A 238 -8.40 -5.81 23.46
CA ARG A 238 -8.84 -5.04 24.64
C ARG A 238 -8.97 -5.92 25.88
N ALA A 239 -9.57 -7.10 25.76
CA ALA A 239 -9.72 -8.05 26.85
C ALA A 239 -8.39 -8.62 27.36
N SER A 240 -7.33 -8.59 26.57
CA SER A 240 -6.00 -9.07 26.95
C SER A 240 -5.31 -8.22 28.02
N GLY A 241 -5.73 -6.96 28.20
CA GLY A 241 -5.06 -5.98 29.08
C GLY A 241 -3.63 -5.64 28.64
N TYR A 242 -3.27 -5.93 27.37
CA TYR A 242 -1.92 -5.72 26.88
C TYR A 242 -1.51 -4.24 26.92
N ARG A 243 -2.43 -3.34 26.58
CA ARG A 243 -2.15 -1.89 26.57
C ARG A 243 -1.78 -1.38 27.97
N GLU A 244 -2.55 -1.77 28.98
CA GLU A 244 -2.31 -1.38 30.37
C GLU A 244 -1.01 -1.98 30.91
N LYS A 245 -0.68 -3.20 30.51
CA LYS A 245 0.58 -3.85 30.86
C LYS A 245 1.76 -3.08 30.28
N VAL A 246 1.74 -2.80 28.97
CA VAL A 246 2.82 -2.08 28.29
C VAL A 246 2.98 -0.66 28.81
N ALA A 247 1.89 0.04 29.11
CA ALA A 247 1.95 1.38 29.70
C ALA A 247 2.64 1.39 31.09
N LYS A 248 2.49 0.32 31.88
CA LYS A 248 3.21 0.17 33.15
C LYS A 248 4.68 -0.18 32.96
N GLU A 249 4.98 -1.04 31.99
CA GLU A 249 6.36 -1.48 31.70
C GLU A 249 7.20 -0.37 31.01
N ARG A 250 6.55 0.47 30.24
CA ARG A 250 7.15 1.56 29.47
C ARG A 250 6.42 2.87 29.77
N PRO A 251 6.62 3.44 30.98
CA PRO A 251 5.99 4.70 31.31
C PRO A 251 6.51 5.79 30.35
N GLU A 252 5.65 6.77 30.02
CA GLU A 252 6.02 7.90 29.20
C GLU A 252 7.34 8.50 29.69
N SER A 253 8.32 8.60 28.81
CA SER A 253 9.53 9.35 29.12
C SER A 253 9.09 10.79 29.38
N LYS A 254 9.47 11.37 30.50
CA LYS A 254 9.38 12.81 30.70
C LYS A 254 10.40 13.46 29.75
N SER A 255 10.16 13.42 28.46
CA SER A 255 10.86 14.25 27.51
C SER A 255 10.31 15.64 27.70
N ASP A 256 11.14 16.56 28.19
CA ASP A 256 10.87 17.98 28.12
C ASP A 256 10.44 18.33 26.71
N GLY A 257 9.25 18.91 26.59
CA GLY A 257 8.52 19.08 25.35
C GLY A 257 9.34 19.67 24.21
N GLY A 258 9.61 18.86 23.25
CA GLY A 258 9.83 19.25 21.88
C GLY A 258 8.49 19.10 21.16
N ALA A 259 7.66 20.11 21.29
CA ALA A 259 6.39 20.17 20.59
C ALA A 259 6.68 20.32 19.10
N PHE A 260 6.30 19.32 18.31
CA PHE A 260 5.78 19.62 17.00
C PHE A 260 4.29 19.94 17.20
N ASN A 261 3.97 21.24 17.32
CA ASN A 261 2.64 21.78 17.12
C ASN A 261 2.44 22.03 15.64
#